data_1927344fa02160c66df0bd7a23207564
#
_entry.id   1927344fa02160c66df0bd7a23207564
#
_cell.length_a   1.000
_cell.length_b   1.000
_cell.length_c   1.000
_cell.angle_alpha   90.00
_cell.angle_beta   90.00
_cell.angle_gamma   90.00
#
_symmetry.space_group_name_H-M   'P 1'
#
loop_
_entity.id
_entity.type
_entity.pdbx_description
1 polymer ?
#
loop_
_entity_poly.entity_id
_entity_poly.type
_entity_poly.pdbx_seq_one_letter_code
_entity_poly.pdbx_strand_id
1 'polypeptide(L)'
;MRLLSFIALCGIVMMFTACSNEDVAQGSVETNTANNDNLTTFVTGNPATRTSLNYDDGAFFWESGDYIYVQDDNGTWHKSSNAPTEKTASFKFKVPGKYTDHTSYKVYYPGKQGINNNVTISASQLQKTPNSTAHIGEVGDCGTADATGGNGVFNFRLDHQAAILVFQPFTENDAVKNCYLTKIEVTSDNDITGTYTLDTTTGELTGSGSGKTITMTTKGDGSYAQGFPLKTSSANVATNGTYVVIRPGTHALTVRYWIKDYVTQVEGAVTKTYPAFDYEKNDYYDMTANLNVTDYDGTKYYMWDAENNYWNGHEWNSAAPWQPVLKDKDNSNYPKSGSDSCYYRSTEGIGRDDAKYSCKKLPNANELAWYAEKGDARWDGERIWTTMGHLYKGGMWFKNKAFIKLTESFSESYGPGFYGDMRDNWGMISKSVAQGAPVGFFAERYFFLPALGSYSVGYLYKIGEEGCYWSSSAGNNNSNCGYMLEFNKNTVSVNTTGSDVGYYVMEFE
;
A
#
# COMPACT_ATOMS: atom_id res chain seq x y z
N MET A 1 -47.28 -47.77 -5.69
CA MET A 1 -48.60 -47.13 -5.70
C MET A 1 -48.36 -45.70 -6.17
N ARG A 2 -48.48 -45.50 -7.42
CA ARG A 2 -49.49 -44.76 -8.23
C ARG A 2 -49.92 -43.48 -7.48
N LEU A 3 -49.72 -42.25 -8.05
CA LEU A 3 -50.53 -41.73 -9.10
C LEU A 3 -49.87 -40.53 -9.83
N LEU A 4 -49.93 -40.57 -11.11
CA LEU A 4 -49.74 -39.49 -12.10
C LEU A 4 -50.87 -38.45 -11.98
N SER A 5 -50.58 -37.20 -12.28
CA SER A 5 -51.57 -36.34 -12.91
C SER A 5 -50.86 -35.29 -13.78
N PHE A 6 -51.16 -35.38 -15.06
CA PHE A 6 -50.97 -34.41 -16.15
C PHE A 6 -51.86 -33.20 -15.97
N ILE A 7 -51.45 -32.01 -16.38
CA ILE A 7 -52.25 -30.97 -17.05
C ILE A 7 -51.27 -29.98 -17.68
N ALA A 8 -51.13 -30.01 -18.93
CA ALA A 8 -51.66 -29.17 -20.02
C ALA A 8 -50.87 -27.88 -20.29
N LEU A 9 -50.24 -27.95 -21.39
CA LEU A 9 -49.63 -26.99 -22.31
C LEU A 9 -50.60 -25.82 -22.64
N CYS A 10 -50.21 -24.57 -22.42
CA CYS A 10 -50.70 -23.44 -23.18
C CYS A 10 -49.53 -22.58 -23.62
N GLY A 11 -49.20 -22.70 -24.89
CA GLY A 11 -48.23 -21.87 -25.58
C GLY A 11 -48.74 -20.46 -25.78
N ILE A 12 -47.96 -19.48 -25.33
CA ILE A 12 -48.05 -18.12 -25.84
C ILE A 12 -46.71 -17.80 -26.49
N VAL A 13 -46.69 -17.87 -27.81
CA VAL A 13 -45.66 -17.31 -28.65
C VAL A 13 -45.79 -15.80 -28.59
N MET A 14 -44.93 -15.15 -27.79
CA MET A 14 -44.72 -13.71 -27.94
C MET A 14 -43.58 -13.50 -28.94
N MET A 15 -43.97 -13.05 -30.12
CA MET A 15 -43.04 -12.46 -31.08
C MET A 15 -42.49 -11.16 -30.47
N PHE A 16 -41.22 -11.18 -30.12
CA PHE A 16 -40.49 -9.94 -29.89
C PHE A 16 -40.10 -9.38 -31.26
N THR A 17 -40.86 -8.42 -31.71
CA THR A 17 -40.43 -7.47 -32.72
C THR A 17 -39.38 -6.61 -32.09
N ALA A 18 -38.12 -6.76 -32.54
CA ALA A 18 -37.06 -5.82 -32.25
C ALA A 18 -37.41 -4.49 -32.94
N CYS A 19 -37.97 -3.56 -32.16
CA CYS A 19 -37.91 -2.14 -32.51
C CYS A 19 -36.61 -1.59 -32.01
N SER A 20 -35.69 -1.33 -32.92
CA SER A 20 -34.61 -0.40 -32.69
C SER A 20 -35.17 1.00 -32.55
N ASN A 21 -35.43 1.42 -31.33
CA ASN A 21 -35.66 2.84 -31.06
C ASN A 21 -34.28 3.46 -30.79
N GLU A 22 -33.74 4.13 -31.78
CA GLU A 22 -32.81 5.21 -31.60
C GLU A 22 -33.61 6.40 -30.99
N ASP A 23 -33.75 6.39 -29.66
CA ASP A 23 -34.15 7.61 -28.97
C ASP A 23 -32.95 8.54 -28.90
N VAL A 24 -32.79 9.31 -29.98
CA VAL A 24 -32.09 10.58 -29.94
C VAL A 24 -32.92 11.47 -29.01
N ALA A 25 -32.49 11.63 -27.77
CA ALA A 25 -33.07 12.64 -26.87
C ALA A 25 -32.96 14.01 -27.55
N GLN A 26 -34.04 14.44 -28.10
CA GLN A 26 -34.26 15.78 -28.64
C GLN A 26 -34.40 16.72 -27.44
N GLY A 27 -33.27 17.20 -26.93
CA GLY A 27 -33.24 18.30 -25.97
C GLY A 27 -33.97 19.49 -26.59
N SER A 28 -34.93 20.03 -25.85
CA SER A 28 -35.72 21.19 -26.15
C SER A 28 -34.90 22.30 -26.80
N VAL A 29 -35.33 22.75 -27.96
CA VAL A 29 -34.81 23.94 -28.64
C VAL A 29 -35.20 25.15 -27.79
N GLU A 30 -34.33 25.62 -26.92
CA GLU A 30 -34.38 27.00 -26.48
C GLU A 30 -33.86 27.86 -27.63
N THR A 31 -34.78 28.56 -28.27
CA THR A 31 -34.50 29.64 -29.23
C THR A 31 -33.89 30.82 -28.49
N ASN A 32 -32.60 30.78 -28.23
CA ASN A 32 -31.82 31.97 -27.98
C ASN A 32 -31.18 32.41 -29.31
N THR A 33 -31.85 33.33 -29.98
CA THR A 33 -31.33 34.09 -31.12
C THR A 33 -30.22 35.04 -30.65
N ALA A 34 -29.01 34.52 -30.57
CA ALA A 34 -27.77 35.29 -30.54
C ALA A 34 -26.76 34.60 -31.47
N ASN A 35 -26.54 35.18 -32.65
CA ASN A 35 -25.50 34.94 -33.65
C ASN A 35 -24.74 33.58 -33.57
N ASN A 36 -25.38 32.53 -34.11
CA ASN A 36 -24.76 31.19 -34.24
C ASN A 36 -24.11 30.98 -35.63
N ASP A 37 -23.94 32.01 -36.44
CA ASP A 37 -23.61 31.87 -37.85
C ASP A 37 -22.14 31.52 -38.15
N ASN A 38 -21.28 31.29 -37.11
CA ASN A 38 -19.86 30.97 -37.33
C ASN A 38 -19.35 29.81 -36.41
N LEU A 39 -20.22 28.91 -35.92
CA LEU A 39 -19.78 27.80 -35.08
C LEU A 39 -19.90 26.46 -35.81
N THR A 40 -18.78 25.79 -36.01
CA THR A 40 -18.72 24.43 -36.55
C THR A 40 -18.84 23.38 -35.43
N THR A 41 -19.49 22.26 -35.72
CA THR A 41 -19.73 21.19 -34.75
C THR A 41 -18.67 20.11 -34.89
N PHE A 42 -17.97 19.82 -33.79
CA PHE A 42 -17.06 18.68 -33.64
C PHE A 42 -17.67 17.67 -32.69
N VAL A 43 -17.89 16.44 -33.17
CA VAL A 43 -18.64 15.40 -32.44
C VAL A 43 -17.68 14.31 -32.06
N THR A 44 -17.71 13.95 -30.79
CA THR A 44 -17.08 12.71 -30.35
C THR A 44 -18.07 11.57 -30.54
N GLY A 45 -17.76 10.66 -31.46
CA GLY A 45 -18.67 9.56 -31.81
C GLY A 45 -18.13 8.19 -31.47
N ASN A 46 -18.99 7.36 -30.93
CA ASN A 46 -18.83 5.95 -30.57
C ASN A 46 -17.83 5.61 -29.41
N PRO A 47 -18.03 4.54 -28.61
CA PRO A 47 -17.60 4.43 -27.19
C PRO A 47 -16.11 4.55 -26.86
N ALA A 48 -15.23 4.90 -27.73
CA ALA A 48 -13.79 4.80 -27.53
C ALA A 48 -13.01 6.14 -27.44
N THR A 49 -13.60 7.29 -27.06
CA THR A 49 -12.85 8.57 -27.05
C THR A 49 -13.28 9.53 -25.96
N ARG A 50 -12.59 9.55 -24.81
CA ARG A 50 -13.07 10.33 -23.65
C ARG A 50 -11.94 10.58 -22.65
N THR A 51 -12.13 11.48 -21.69
CA THR A 51 -11.12 11.94 -20.73
C THR A 51 -11.15 11.24 -19.39
N SER A 52 -12.08 10.29 -19.14
CA SER A 52 -12.04 9.39 -17.99
C SER A 52 -12.28 7.95 -18.42
N LEU A 53 -11.33 7.06 -18.07
CA LEU A 53 -11.30 5.64 -18.44
C LEU A 53 -12.35 4.85 -17.66
N ASN A 54 -13.11 3.98 -18.34
CA ASN A 54 -13.80 2.85 -17.72
C ASN A 54 -12.92 1.61 -17.87
N TYR A 55 -12.52 1.02 -16.74
CA TYR A 55 -11.59 -0.11 -16.72
C TYR A 55 -12.12 -1.35 -17.47
N ASP A 56 -13.42 -1.63 -17.39
CA ASP A 56 -14.01 -2.88 -17.89
C ASP A 56 -14.03 -2.99 -19.42
N ASP A 57 -14.16 -1.85 -20.12
CA ASP A 57 -14.30 -1.79 -21.58
C ASP A 57 -13.29 -0.85 -22.26
N GLY A 58 -12.39 -0.24 -21.50
CA GLY A 58 -11.43 0.75 -21.99
C GLY A 58 -12.07 2.03 -22.52
N ALA A 59 -13.36 2.27 -22.24
CA ALA A 59 -14.07 3.45 -22.69
C ALA A 59 -13.70 4.66 -21.83
N PHE A 60 -13.45 5.80 -22.48
CA PHE A 60 -13.23 7.07 -21.81
C PHE A 60 -14.49 7.95 -21.86
N PHE A 61 -14.70 8.83 -20.88
CA PHE A 61 -15.83 9.75 -20.78
C PHE A 61 -15.34 11.19 -20.69
N TRP A 62 -16.08 12.10 -21.33
CA TRP A 62 -15.91 13.54 -21.11
C TRP A 62 -16.40 13.90 -19.71
N GLU A 63 -15.63 14.68 -19.00
CA GLU A 63 -16.00 15.20 -17.68
C GLU A 63 -16.49 16.65 -17.78
N SER A 64 -17.24 17.11 -16.79
CA SER A 64 -17.71 18.49 -16.74
C SER A 64 -16.56 19.49 -16.90
N GLY A 65 -16.74 20.45 -17.81
CA GLY A 65 -15.76 21.51 -18.09
C GLY A 65 -14.65 21.15 -19.07
N ASP A 66 -14.63 19.94 -19.64
CA ASP A 66 -13.68 19.58 -20.70
C ASP A 66 -13.87 20.42 -21.96
N TYR A 67 -12.81 20.73 -22.65
CA TYR A 67 -12.83 21.54 -23.88
C TYR A 67 -11.77 21.04 -24.87
N ILE A 68 -11.94 21.41 -26.14
CA ILE A 68 -11.00 21.05 -27.20
C ILE A 68 -10.49 22.31 -27.91
N TYR A 69 -9.37 22.17 -28.59
CA TYR A 69 -8.91 23.11 -29.60
C TYR A 69 -8.96 22.46 -30.97
N VAL A 70 -9.34 23.22 -31.99
CA VAL A 70 -9.38 22.77 -33.39
C VAL A 70 -8.66 23.81 -34.27
N GLN A 71 -7.83 23.35 -35.20
CA GLN A 71 -7.14 24.19 -36.16
C GLN A 71 -8.05 24.49 -37.37
N ASP A 72 -8.27 25.76 -37.68
CA ASP A 72 -9.09 26.18 -38.79
C ASP A 72 -8.38 26.18 -40.15
N ASP A 73 -9.07 26.56 -41.25
CA ASP A 73 -8.55 26.64 -42.60
C ASP A 73 -7.34 27.61 -42.73
N ASN A 74 -7.22 28.58 -41.82
CA ASN A 74 -6.13 29.55 -41.77
C ASN A 74 -4.94 29.08 -40.91
N GLY A 75 -4.98 27.90 -40.34
CA GLY A 75 -3.98 27.38 -39.41
C GLY A 75 -4.08 27.93 -38.00
N THR A 76 -5.17 28.63 -37.65
CA THR A 76 -5.39 29.19 -36.31
C THR A 76 -6.09 28.21 -35.42
N TRP A 77 -5.62 28.06 -34.15
CA TRP A 77 -6.22 27.20 -33.15
C TRP A 77 -7.36 27.92 -32.40
N HIS A 78 -8.53 27.34 -32.40
CA HIS A 78 -9.72 27.84 -31.71
C HIS A 78 -10.19 26.90 -30.61
N LYS A 79 -10.44 27.48 -29.44
CA LYS A 79 -11.03 26.75 -28.30
C LYS A 79 -12.53 26.57 -28.51
N SER A 80 -13.11 25.44 -28.13
CA SER A 80 -14.55 25.22 -28.10
C SER A 80 -15.26 26.27 -27.22
N SER A 81 -16.39 26.78 -27.68
CA SER A 81 -17.21 27.80 -27.00
C SER A 81 -18.12 27.20 -25.94
N ASN A 82 -18.28 25.85 -25.93
CA ASN A 82 -19.08 25.10 -24.99
C ASN A 82 -18.29 23.95 -24.40
N ALA A 83 -18.75 23.39 -23.29
CA ALA A 83 -18.18 22.27 -22.57
C ALA A 83 -19.30 21.38 -22.00
N PRO A 84 -19.04 20.07 -21.74
CA PRO A 84 -19.97 19.24 -21.00
C PRO A 84 -20.24 19.82 -19.61
N THR A 85 -21.46 19.67 -19.12
CA THR A 85 -21.85 20.07 -17.75
C THR A 85 -21.87 18.88 -16.78
N GLU A 86 -21.84 17.66 -17.33
CA GLU A 86 -21.81 16.39 -16.60
C GLU A 86 -20.96 15.36 -17.35
N LYS A 87 -20.67 14.24 -16.70
CA LYS A 87 -19.97 13.11 -17.32
C LYS A 87 -20.80 12.54 -18.47
N THR A 88 -20.22 12.48 -19.67
CA THR A 88 -20.94 12.01 -20.87
C THR A 88 -20.03 11.21 -21.80
N ALA A 89 -20.67 10.24 -22.46
CA ALA A 89 -20.02 9.37 -23.42
C ALA A 89 -19.75 10.05 -24.78
N SER A 90 -20.53 11.04 -25.17
CA SER A 90 -20.32 11.80 -26.39
C SER A 90 -20.72 13.27 -26.17
N PHE A 91 -20.06 14.16 -26.88
CA PHE A 91 -20.36 15.58 -26.77
C PHE A 91 -20.21 16.28 -28.13
N LYS A 92 -21.03 17.30 -28.35
CA LYS A 92 -20.98 18.16 -29.56
C LYS A 92 -20.33 19.48 -29.20
N PHE A 93 -19.01 19.56 -29.44
CA PHE A 93 -18.26 20.79 -29.25
C PHE A 93 -18.61 21.80 -30.36
N LYS A 94 -18.82 23.04 -29.99
CA LYS A 94 -19.03 24.17 -30.90
C LYS A 94 -17.75 24.99 -30.95
N VAL A 95 -17.13 25.09 -32.13
CA VAL A 95 -15.85 25.73 -32.30
C VAL A 95 -15.95 26.88 -33.31
N PRO A 96 -15.53 28.11 -32.94
CA PRO A 96 -15.46 29.23 -33.88
C PRO A 96 -14.32 29.01 -34.89
N GLY A 97 -14.39 29.66 -36.04
CA GLY A 97 -13.41 29.56 -37.10
C GLY A 97 -14.01 29.13 -38.43
N LYS A 98 -13.16 29.08 -39.46
CA LYS A 98 -13.55 28.64 -40.81
C LYS A 98 -13.14 27.19 -41.03
N TYR A 99 -14.09 26.33 -41.37
CA TYR A 99 -13.89 24.87 -41.55
C TYR A 99 -14.63 24.38 -42.81
N THR A 100 -14.25 24.97 -43.96
CA THR A 100 -14.92 24.76 -45.26
C THR A 100 -14.01 24.14 -46.31
N ASP A 101 -12.68 24.33 -46.19
CA ASP A 101 -11.72 24.05 -47.24
C ASP A 101 -11.11 22.62 -47.13
N HIS A 102 -11.31 21.94 -46.00
CA HIS A 102 -10.77 20.60 -45.75
C HIS A 102 -11.85 19.62 -45.28
N THR A 103 -11.58 18.33 -45.49
CA THR A 103 -12.40 17.22 -44.97
C THR A 103 -11.86 16.64 -43.68
N SER A 104 -10.68 17.12 -43.22
CA SER A 104 -10.04 16.72 -41.96
C SER A 104 -9.42 17.91 -41.27
N TYR A 105 -9.58 18.00 -39.94
CA TYR A 105 -9.03 19.06 -39.10
C TYR A 105 -8.33 18.50 -37.88
N LYS A 106 -7.21 19.08 -37.49
CA LYS A 106 -6.47 18.72 -36.28
C LYS A 106 -7.21 19.18 -35.04
N VAL A 107 -7.31 18.25 -34.06
CA VAL A 107 -7.94 18.49 -32.76
C VAL A 107 -6.94 18.13 -31.66
N TYR A 108 -6.90 18.91 -30.59
CA TYR A 108 -6.26 18.48 -29.36
C TYR A 108 -7.05 18.84 -28.10
N TYR A 109 -6.82 18.04 -27.07
CA TYR A 109 -7.27 18.23 -25.71
C TYR A 109 -6.05 18.34 -24.80
N PRO A 110 -5.78 19.46 -24.12
CA PRO A 110 -4.58 19.65 -23.32
C PRO A 110 -4.75 19.19 -21.86
N GLY A 111 -5.84 18.55 -21.52
CA GLY A 111 -6.26 18.33 -20.14
C GLY A 111 -6.99 19.55 -19.55
N LYS A 112 -7.65 19.37 -18.40
CA LYS A 112 -8.41 20.47 -17.76
C LYS A 112 -7.52 21.64 -17.31
N GLN A 113 -6.28 21.34 -16.87
CA GLN A 113 -5.32 22.32 -16.40
C GLN A 113 -4.37 22.82 -17.50
N GLY A 114 -4.51 22.31 -18.73
CA GLY A 114 -3.68 22.72 -19.86
C GLY A 114 -3.96 24.15 -20.32
N ILE A 115 -2.91 24.83 -20.75
CA ILE A 115 -3.03 26.18 -21.33
C ILE A 115 -2.44 26.13 -22.72
N ASN A 116 -3.25 26.38 -23.74
CA ASN A 116 -2.91 26.11 -25.13
C ASN A 116 -2.47 24.64 -25.28
N ASN A 117 -1.28 24.39 -25.85
CA ASN A 117 -0.71 23.05 -25.97
C ASN A 117 0.29 22.68 -24.86
N ASN A 118 0.32 23.42 -23.74
CA ASN A 118 1.11 23.05 -22.57
C ASN A 118 0.29 22.11 -21.67
N VAL A 119 0.88 20.96 -21.36
CA VAL A 119 0.31 19.90 -20.54
C VAL A 119 1.17 19.72 -19.29
N THR A 120 0.56 19.70 -18.12
CA THR A 120 1.29 19.43 -16.87
C THR A 120 0.88 18.10 -16.29
N ILE A 121 1.79 17.13 -16.31
CA ILE A 121 1.64 15.89 -15.54
C ILE A 121 2.05 16.20 -14.09
N SER A 122 1.07 16.18 -13.20
CA SER A 122 1.23 16.62 -11.82
C SER A 122 2.01 15.63 -10.97
N ALA A 123 2.97 16.12 -10.18
CA ALA A 123 3.66 15.33 -9.15
C ALA A 123 2.76 14.99 -7.96
N SER A 124 1.64 15.72 -7.78
CA SER A 124 0.64 15.46 -6.75
C SER A 124 -0.70 15.17 -7.40
N GLN A 125 -1.15 13.93 -7.25
CA GLN A 125 -2.43 13.47 -7.81
C GLN A 125 -3.36 13.03 -6.67
N LEU A 126 -4.67 13.19 -6.84
CA LEU A 126 -5.68 12.85 -5.84
C LEU A 126 -6.81 12.07 -6.50
N GLN A 127 -7.10 10.89 -5.98
CA GLN A 127 -8.27 10.09 -6.33
C GLN A 127 -9.19 9.93 -5.12
N LYS A 128 -10.45 10.34 -5.24
CA LYS A 128 -11.41 10.37 -4.13
C LYS A 128 -12.19 9.07 -3.94
N THR A 129 -12.31 8.27 -4.99
CA THR A 129 -13.13 7.06 -5.01
C THR A 129 -12.39 5.95 -5.74
N PRO A 130 -12.35 4.71 -5.21
CA PRO A 130 -11.79 3.57 -5.94
C PRO A 130 -12.38 3.43 -7.33
N ASN A 131 -11.58 2.95 -8.28
CA ASN A 131 -11.98 2.72 -9.67
C ASN A 131 -12.58 3.96 -10.36
N SER A 132 -12.17 5.17 -9.96
CA SER A 132 -12.60 6.42 -10.57
C SER A 132 -11.45 7.12 -11.27
N THR A 133 -11.65 7.44 -12.53
CA THR A 133 -10.67 8.11 -13.38
C THR A 133 -11.01 9.60 -13.63
N ALA A 134 -11.99 10.14 -12.91
CA ALA A 134 -12.45 11.53 -13.07
C ALA A 134 -11.35 12.60 -12.91
N HIS A 135 -10.27 12.26 -12.20
CA HIS A 135 -9.14 13.17 -11.94
C HIS A 135 -8.08 13.19 -13.04
N ILE A 136 -8.03 12.19 -13.96
CA ILE A 136 -6.89 12.04 -14.88
C ILE A 136 -6.71 13.26 -15.80
N GLY A 137 -7.80 13.86 -16.29
CA GLY A 137 -7.75 15.09 -17.07
C GLY A 137 -7.27 16.31 -16.30
N GLU A 138 -7.37 16.31 -14.95
CA GLU A 138 -6.85 17.38 -14.09
C GLU A 138 -5.36 17.25 -13.81
N VAL A 139 -4.82 16.01 -13.90
CA VAL A 139 -3.45 15.71 -13.50
C VAL A 139 -2.51 15.45 -14.67
N GLY A 140 -2.97 15.66 -15.92
CA GLY A 140 -2.10 15.70 -17.08
C GLY A 140 -2.41 14.71 -18.19
N ASP A 141 -3.56 14.03 -18.15
CA ASP A 141 -4.03 13.33 -19.35
C ASP A 141 -4.40 14.34 -20.44
N CYS A 142 -3.98 14.07 -21.67
CA CYS A 142 -4.17 14.92 -22.85
C CYS A 142 -4.34 14.03 -24.09
N GLY A 143 -4.78 14.61 -25.20
CA GLY A 143 -4.98 13.84 -26.42
C GLY A 143 -4.98 14.65 -27.69
N THR A 144 -4.77 13.97 -28.83
CA THR A 144 -4.83 14.52 -30.18
C THR A 144 -5.74 13.70 -31.07
N ALA A 145 -6.27 14.32 -32.12
CA ALA A 145 -7.10 13.63 -33.12
C ALA A 145 -7.05 14.32 -34.48
N ASP A 146 -7.46 13.58 -35.50
CA ASP A 146 -7.91 14.12 -36.78
C ASP A 146 -9.44 13.99 -36.86
N ALA A 147 -10.11 15.14 -36.85
CA ALA A 147 -11.56 15.16 -37.01
C ALA A 147 -11.91 15.12 -38.49
N THR A 148 -12.74 14.17 -38.90
CA THR A 148 -13.16 13.97 -40.31
C THR A 148 -14.64 14.19 -40.52
N GLY A 149 -15.00 14.79 -41.65
CA GLY A 149 -16.40 15.08 -41.93
C GLY A 149 -16.62 16.11 -43.03
N GLY A 150 -17.70 16.86 -42.94
CA GLY A 150 -18.09 17.92 -43.89
C GLY A 150 -19.42 18.53 -43.52
N ASN A 151 -19.85 19.54 -44.30
CA ASN A 151 -21.14 20.23 -44.09
C ASN A 151 -21.33 20.78 -42.66
N GLY A 152 -20.22 21.27 -42.05
CA GLY A 152 -20.26 21.85 -40.71
C GLY A 152 -20.30 20.85 -39.54
N VAL A 153 -20.11 19.55 -39.81
CA VAL A 153 -20.07 18.51 -38.78
C VAL A 153 -18.84 17.58 -39.02
N PHE A 154 -17.97 17.48 -38.03
CA PHE A 154 -16.79 16.65 -38.06
C PHE A 154 -16.76 15.70 -36.86
N ASN A 155 -16.43 14.44 -37.11
CA ASN A 155 -16.32 13.41 -36.08
C ASN A 155 -14.83 13.15 -35.75
N PHE A 156 -14.52 12.95 -34.47
CA PHE A 156 -13.15 12.65 -34.05
C PHE A 156 -13.10 11.64 -32.90
N ARG A 157 -11.93 11.04 -32.76
CA ARG A 157 -11.51 10.19 -31.68
C ARG A 157 -10.18 10.70 -31.16
N LEU A 158 -10.09 10.98 -29.84
CA LEU A 158 -8.81 11.32 -29.22
C LEU A 158 -7.94 10.07 -29.04
N ASP A 159 -6.67 10.20 -29.37
CA ASP A 159 -5.62 9.30 -28.92
C ASP A 159 -4.90 9.96 -27.73
N HIS A 160 -4.95 9.30 -26.57
CA HIS A 160 -4.34 9.82 -25.35
C HIS A 160 -2.81 9.85 -25.49
N GLN A 161 -2.17 10.88 -24.97
CA GLN A 161 -0.73 11.08 -25.10
C GLN A 161 0.03 10.88 -23.80
N ALA A 162 -0.67 10.55 -22.69
CA ALA A 162 -0.10 10.08 -21.43
C ALA A 162 -0.19 8.54 -21.33
N ALA A 163 0.55 7.95 -20.41
CA ALA A 163 0.39 6.56 -19.96
C ALA A 163 -0.29 6.53 -18.59
N ILE A 164 -1.07 5.49 -18.32
CA ILE A 164 -1.83 5.34 -17.08
C ILE A 164 -1.41 4.06 -16.36
N LEU A 165 -0.97 4.19 -15.10
CA LEU A 165 -0.73 3.06 -14.22
C LEU A 165 -1.99 2.77 -13.39
N VAL A 166 -2.44 1.50 -13.35
CA VAL A 166 -3.63 1.04 -12.63
C VAL A 166 -3.20 0.17 -11.46
N PHE A 167 -3.09 0.75 -10.29
CA PHE A 167 -2.67 0.04 -9.08
C PHE A 167 -3.82 -0.73 -8.46
N GLN A 168 -3.60 -2.02 -8.20
CA GLN A 168 -4.55 -2.95 -7.60
C GLN A 168 -3.87 -3.73 -6.46
N PRO A 169 -3.59 -3.08 -5.32
CA PRO A 169 -2.97 -3.76 -4.18
C PRO A 169 -3.95 -4.73 -3.51
N PHE A 170 -3.41 -5.84 -3.01
CA PHE A 170 -4.16 -6.85 -2.28
C PHE A 170 -3.32 -7.46 -1.15
N THR A 171 -3.93 -8.21 -0.24
CA THR A 171 -3.23 -8.87 0.87
C THR A 171 -3.99 -10.09 1.37
N GLU A 172 -3.26 -11.11 1.80
CA GLU A 172 -3.81 -12.26 2.54
C GLU A 172 -3.72 -12.07 4.06
N ASN A 173 -2.92 -11.10 4.53
CA ASN A 173 -2.76 -10.79 5.94
C ASN A 173 -4.02 -10.10 6.49
N ASP A 174 -4.72 -10.75 7.44
CA ASP A 174 -6.00 -10.28 7.95
C ASP A 174 -5.90 -8.97 8.75
N ALA A 175 -4.77 -8.68 9.40
CA ALA A 175 -4.55 -7.39 10.04
C ALA A 175 -4.41 -6.27 9.01
N VAL A 176 -3.71 -6.52 7.89
CA VAL A 176 -3.58 -5.56 6.79
C VAL A 176 -4.91 -5.34 6.06
N LYS A 177 -5.79 -6.35 5.99
CA LYS A 177 -7.16 -6.17 5.44
C LYS A 177 -8.01 -5.15 6.23
N ASN A 178 -7.67 -4.91 7.50
CA ASN A 178 -8.31 -3.90 8.35
C ASN A 178 -7.68 -2.50 8.20
N CYS A 179 -6.59 -2.38 7.45
CA CYS A 179 -5.92 -1.12 7.15
C CYS A 179 -6.51 -0.45 5.90
N TYR A 180 -6.09 0.78 5.68
CA TYR A 180 -6.47 1.59 4.51
C TYR A 180 -5.22 2.00 3.72
N LEU A 181 -5.32 1.95 2.40
CA LEU A 181 -4.35 2.56 1.49
C LEU A 181 -4.55 4.07 1.53
N THR A 182 -3.57 4.81 2.04
CA THR A 182 -3.67 6.28 2.20
C THR A 182 -3.02 7.03 1.05
N LYS A 183 -1.97 6.46 0.47
CA LYS A 183 -1.29 7.00 -0.73
C LYS A 183 -0.44 5.94 -1.42
N ILE A 184 -0.14 6.21 -2.71
CA ILE A 184 0.85 5.49 -3.51
C ILE A 184 1.89 6.51 -3.96
N GLU A 185 3.16 6.21 -3.72
CA GLU A 185 4.29 7.03 -4.17
C GLU A 185 5.05 6.27 -5.26
N VAL A 186 5.09 6.83 -6.45
CA VAL A 186 5.76 6.25 -7.63
C VAL A 186 7.02 7.04 -7.90
N THR A 187 8.18 6.40 -7.79
CA THR A 187 9.49 6.99 -8.12
C THR A 187 10.10 6.26 -9.30
N SER A 188 10.57 7.01 -10.28
CA SER A 188 11.21 6.51 -11.50
C SER A 188 12.71 6.82 -11.51
N ASP A 189 13.46 6.08 -12.30
CA ASP A 189 14.88 6.35 -12.62
C ASP A 189 15.07 7.62 -13.47
N ASN A 190 14.02 8.06 -14.18
CA ASN A 190 13.98 9.26 -14.99
C ASN A 190 12.69 10.08 -14.79
N ASP A 191 12.52 11.20 -15.52
CA ASP A 191 11.41 12.12 -15.30
C ASP A 191 10.07 11.55 -15.80
N ILE A 192 9.08 11.47 -14.90
CA ILE A 192 7.70 11.03 -15.17
C ILE A 192 6.66 12.13 -14.95
N THR A 193 7.05 13.29 -14.46
CA THR A 193 6.20 14.45 -14.19
C THR A 193 6.86 15.74 -14.64
N GLY A 194 6.06 16.77 -14.91
CA GLY A 194 6.51 18.08 -15.36
C GLY A 194 5.54 18.75 -16.32
N THR A 195 5.92 19.93 -16.82
CA THR A 195 5.17 20.63 -17.87
C THR A 195 5.83 20.36 -19.22
N TYR A 196 5.04 19.83 -20.14
CA TYR A 196 5.44 19.44 -21.49
C TYR A 196 4.69 20.27 -22.53
N THR A 197 5.25 20.33 -23.73
CA THR A 197 4.54 20.87 -24.89
C THR A 197 3.97 19.71 -25.69
N LEU A 198 2.64 19.67 -25.89
CA LEU A 198 1.98 18.73 -26.76
C LEU A 198 2.25 19.14 -28.22
N ASP A 199 2.98 18.32 -28.96
CA ASP A 199 3.09 18.47 -30.41
C ASP A 199 1.76 18.07 -31.03
N THR A 200 1.04 19.05 -31.54
CA THR A 200 -0.29 18.87 -32.10
C THR A 200 -0.32 18.14 -33.44
N THR A 201 0.87 17.90 -34.04
CA THR A 201 1.04 17.16 -35.30
C THR A 201 1.32 15.67 -35.03
N THR A 202 2.30 15.37 -34.14
CA THR A 202 2.74 14.01 -33.82
C THR A 202 2.00 13.43 -32.62
N GLY A 203 1.40 14.28 -31.81
CA GLY A 203 0.79 13.91 -30.53
C GLY A 203 1.80 13.64 -29.41
N GLU A 204 3.08 13.95 -29.58
CA GLU A 204 4.09 13.68 -28.58
C GLU A 204 4.19 14.76 -27.52
N LEU A 205 4.46 14.35 -26.28
CA LEU A 205 4.82 15.25 -25.18
C LEU A 205 6.32 15.56 -25.27
N THR A 206 6.64 16.76 -25.77
CA THR A 206 8.01 17.24 -25.97
C THR A 206 8.48 18.12 -24.82
N GLY A 207 9.79 18.25 -24.65
CA GLY A 207 10.41 19.01 -23.57
C GLY A 207 10.97 18.12 -22.47
N SER A 208 11.60 18.76 -21.49
CA SER A 208 12.20 18.09 -20.34
C SER A 208 11.19 18.02 -19.20
N GLY A 209 11.11 16.87 -18.55
CA GLY A 209 10.39 16.70 -17.29
C GLY A 209 11.08 17.46 -16.15
N SER A 210 10.42 17.57 -15.03
CA SER A 210 10.93 18.27 -13.84
C SER A 210 10.95 17.41 -12.58
N GLY A 211 10.47 16.17 -12.66
CA GLY A 211 10.42 15.33 -11.48
C GLY A 211 10.27 13.83 -11.76
N LYS A 212 10.84 13.06 -10.86
CA LYS A 212 10.90 11.59 -10.91
C LYS A 212 9.92 10.92 -9.96
N THR A 213 9.17 11.68 -9.18
CA THR A 213 8.28 11.14 -8.16
C THR A 213 6.88 11.73 -8.29
N ILE A 214 5.88 10.84 -8.26
CA ILE A 214 4.47 11.20 -8.17
C ILE A 214 3.92 10.64 -6.87
N THR A 215 3.19 11.47 -6.12
CA THR A 215 2.40 11.06 -4.95
C THR A 215 0.93 11.09 -5.31
N MET A 216 0.32 9.90 -5.34
CA MET A 216 -1.12 9.74 -5.49
C MET A 216 -1.76 9.57 -4.11
N THR A 217 -2.60 10.51 -3.70
CA THR A 217 -3.39 10.42 -2.47
C THR A 217 -4.71 9.70 -2.74
N THR A 218 -5.00 8.67 -1.94
CA THR A 218 -6.23 7.86 -2.04
C THR A 218 -7.19 8.23 -0.92
N LYS A 219 -7.78 9.41 -0.98
CA LYS A 219 -8.64 9.94 0.07
C LYS A 219 -9.84 10.69 -0.53
N GLY A 220 -11.04 10.33 -0.07
CA GLY A 220 -12.28 10.99 -0.45
C GLY A 220 -13.10 11.42 0.76
N ASP A 221 -14.41 11.48 0.58
CA ASP A 221 -15.39 11.78 1.61
C ASP A 221 -16.13 10.51 2.05
N GLY A 222 -16.85 10.57 3.16
CA GLY A 222 -17.68 9.47 3.64
C GLY A 222 -16.88 8.18 3.86
N SER A 223 -17.21 7.12 3.13
CA SER A 223 -16.61 5.79 3.26
C SER A 223 -15.10 5.76 2.92
N TYR A 224 -14.58 6.75 2.23
CA TYR A 224 -13.18 6.84 1.81
C TYR A 224 -12.38 7.93 2.53
N ALA A 225 -12.94 8.49 3.61
CA ALA A 225 -12.27 9.53 4.41
C ALA A 225 -10.96 9.05 5.06
N GLN A 226 -10.82 7.73 5.25
CA GLN A 226 -9.62 7.10 5.80
C GLN A 226 -8.65 6.57 4.73
N GLY A 227 -9.03 6.60 3.46
CA GLY A 227 -8.30 5.99 2.36
C GLY A 227 -9.08 4.86 1.70
N PHE A 228 -8.45 4.14 0.76
CA PHE A 228 -9.10 3.03 0.07
C PHE A 228 -8.94 1.71 0.86
N PRO A 229 -9.97 0.84 0.91
CA PRO A 229 -9.92 -0.40 1.68
C PRO A 229 -8.97 -1.44 1.05
N LEU A 230 -8.37 -2.30 1.90
CA LEU A 230 -7.49 -3.40 1.49
C LEU A 230 -8.12 -4.78 1.72
N LYS A 231 -9.42 -4.94 1.52
CA LYS A 231 -10.22 -6.10 1.96
C LYS A 231 -10.10 -7.35 1.08
N THR A 232 -9.32 -7.32 0.00
CA THR A 232 -9.25 -8.42 -0.97
C THR A 232 -7.96 -9.21 -0.88
N SER A 233 -8.04 -10.52 -1.10
CA SER A 233 -6.89 -11.45 -1.17
C SER A 233 -6.33 -11.61 -2.58
N SER A 234 -6.90 -10.93 -3.55
CA SER A 234 -6.45 -10.85 -4.95
C SER A 234 -6.72 -9.46 -5.51
N ALA A 235 -6.05 -9.12 -6.59
CA ALA A 235 -6.25 -7.85 -7.29
C ALA A 235 -7.74 -7.63 -7.64
N ASN A 236 -8.25 -6.44 -7.33
CA ASN A 236 -9.65 -6.08 -7.59
C ASN A 236 -9.78 -4.57 -7.74
N VAL A 237 -9.93 -4.12 -8.96
CA VAL A 237 -10.01 -2.70 -9.31
C VAL A 237 -11.18 -1.99 -8.62
N ALA A 238 -12.33 -2.66 -8.46
CA ALA A 238 -13.51 -2.08 -7.83
C ALA A 238 -13.32 -1.77 -6.34
N THR A 239 -12.42 -2.50 -5.65
CA THR A 239 -12.17 -2.31 -4.22
C THR A 239 -11.24 -1.13 -3.94
N ASN A 240 -10.14 -1.01 -4.69
CA ASN A 240 -9.09 -0.02 -4.42
C ASN A 240 -8.33 0.42 -5.67
N GLY A 241 -8.86 0.16 -6.86
CA GLY A 241 -8.24 0.56 -8.12
C GLY A 241 -7.87 2.03 -8.13
N THR A 242 -6.57 2.31 -8.32
CA THR A 242 -5.99 3.65 -8.24
C THR A 242 -5.22 3.96 -9.51
N TYR A 243 -5.52 5.10 -10.15
CA TYR A 243 -5.01 5.48 -11.46
C TYR A 243 -4.00 6.61 -11.34
N VAL A 244 -2.81 6.42 -11.87
CA VAL A 244 -1.74 7.43 -11.86
C VAL A 244 -1.34 7.74 -13.30
N VAL A 245 -1.36 9.03 -13.65
CA VAL A 245 -0.92 9.53 -14.96
C VAL A 245 0.57 9.78 -14.91
N ILE A 246 1.31 9.22 -15.87
CA ILE A 246 2.75 9.42 -16.04
C ILE A 246 3.08 9.85 -17.45
N ARG A 247 4.28 10.45 -17.65
CA ARG A 247 4.86 10.61 -18.98
C ARG A 247 5.14 9.24 -19.59
N PRO A 248 4.79 9.00 -20.87
CA PRO A 248 5.20 7.79 -21.59
C PRO A 248 6.72 7.68 -21.72
N GLY A 249 7.21 6.47 -21.86
CA GLY A 249 8.61 6.12 -22.07
C GLY A 249 9.08 4.94 -21.24
N THR A 250 10.36 4.62 -21.38
CA THR A 250 10.97 3.52 -20.62
C THR A 250 11.35 3.97 -19.23
N HIS A 251 10.75 3.34 -18.20
CA HIS A 251 10.93 3.69 -16.79
C HIS A 251 11.15 2.44 -15.94
N ALA A 252 12.12 2.49 -15.02
CA ALA A 252 12.22 1.57 -13.90
C ALA A 252 11.55 2.22 -12.67
N LEU A 253 10.58 1.53 -12.07
CA LEU A 253 9.74 2.13 -11.03
C LEU A 253 9.99 1.50 -9.65
N THR A 254 10.05 2.36 -8.65
CA THR A 254 9.93 1.98 -7.23
C THR A 254 8.62 2.55 -6.71
N VAL A 255 7.74 1.67 -6.23
CA VAL A 255 6.40 2.04 -5.76
C VAL A 255 6.27 1.75 -4.28
N ARG A 256 5.87 2.75 -3.50
CA ARG A 256 5.61 2.63 -2.07
C ARG A 256 4.11 2.75 -1.82
N TYR A 257 3.51 1.69 -1.31
CA TYR A 257 2.11 1.63 -0.90
C TYR A 257 2.03 1.95 0.59
N TRP A 258 1.49 3.11 0.94
CA TRP A 258 1.33 3.55 2.31
C TRP A 258 0.01 3.03 2.87
N ILE A 259 0.11 2.26 3.93
CA ILE A 259 -1.04 1.66 4.62
C ILE A 259 -1.13 2.16 6.05
N LYS A 260 -2.34 2.35 6.54
CA LYS A 260 -2.59 2.85 7.89
C LYS A 260 -3.62 2.01 8.62
N ASP A 261 -3.28 1.62 9.84
CA ASP A 261 -4.22 1.11 10.84
C ASP A 261 -4.71 2.28 11.70
N TYR A 262 -5.99 2.60 11.65
CA TYR A 262 -6.58 3.70 12.40
C TYR A 262 -6.85 3.37 13.86
N VAL A 263 -6.74 2.10 14.29
CA VAL A 263 -6.84 1.71 15.70
C VAL A 263 -5.53 2.00 16.42
N THR A 264 -4.41 1.51 15.88
CA THR A 264 -3.07 1.75 16.43
C THR A 264 -2.50 3.12 16.02
N GLN A 265 -3.08 3.79 15.02
CA GLN A 265 -2.58 4.99 14.35
C GLN A 265 -1.24 4.78 13.64
N VAL A 266 -0.81 3.54 13.46
CA VAL A 266 0.44 3.21 12.75
C VAL A 266 0.23 3.35 11.25
N GLU A 267 1.13 4.07 10.61
CA GLU A 267 1.25 4.18 9.16
C GLU A 267 2.66 3.76 8.73
N GLY A 268 2.73 3.03 7.61
CA GLY A 268 4.00 2.65 7.02
C GLY A 268 3.83 2.17 5.58
N ALA A 269 4.94 1.88 4.91
CA ALA A 269 4.92 1.56 3.49
C ALA A 269 5.43 0.15 3.17
N VAL A 270 4.75 -0.51 2.23
CA VAL A 270 5.26 -1.68 1.51
C VAL A 270 5.86 -1.20 0.19
N THR A 271 7.13 -1.52 -0.06
CA THR A 271 7.84 -1.13 -1.28
C THR A 271 7.88 -2.27 -2.29
N LYS A 272 7.59 -1.96 -3.55
CA LYS A 272 7.75 -2.86 -4.70
C LYS A 272 8.61 -2.18 -5.76
N THR A 273 9.44 -2.96 -6.43
CA THR A 273 10.28 -2.49 -7.55
C THR A 273 9.86 -3.18 -8.83
N TYR A 274 9.81 -2.43 -9.91
CA TYR A 274 9.48 -2.89 -11.23
C TYR A 274 10.67 -2.58 -12.15
N PRO A 275 11.18 -3.55 -12.90
CA PRO A 275 12.29 -3.31 -13.83
C PRO A 275 11.89 -2.32 -14.92
N ALA A 276 12.88 -1.81 -15.66
CA ALA A 276 12.63 -0.93 -16.78
C ALA A 276 11.65 -1.58 -17.77
N PHE A 277 10.59 -0.84 -18.10
CA PHE A 277 9.53 -1.22 -19.01
C PHE A 277 9.11 -0.02 -19.84
N ASP A 278 8.67 -0.23 -21.08
CA ASP A 278 8.22 0.83 -21.97
C ASP A 278 6.71 1.07 -21.79
N TYR A 279 6.39 2.17 -21.12
CA TYR A 279 5.01 2.61 -20.87
C TYR A 279 4.57 3.49 -22.04
N GLU A 280 3.84 2.92 -22.97
CA GLU A 280 3.41 3.60 -24.19
C GLU A 280 2.25 4.56 -23.93
N LYS A 281 2.13 5.59 -24.80
CA LYS A 281 0.98 6.49 -24.81
C LYS A 281 -0.29 5.76 -25.24
N ASN A 282 -1.44 6.28 -24.86
CA ASN A 282 -2.77 5.75 -25.17
C ASN A 282 -3.02 4.34 -24.60
N ASP A 283 -2.25 3.95 -23.57
CA ASP A 283 -2.36 2.62 -22.95
C ASP A 283 -2.43 2.73 -21.41
N TYR A 284 -2.92 1.66 -20.78
CA TYR A 284 -2.93 1.53 -19.32
C TYR A 284 -2.31 0.20 -18.88
N TYR A 285 -1.67 0.23 -17.70
CA TYR A 285 -0.84 -0.86 -17.21
C TYR A 285 -1.27 -1.31 -15.84
N ASP A 286 -1.66 -2.59 -15.70
CA ASP A 286 -2.03 -3.18 -14.43
C ASP A 286 -0.82 -3.39 -13.54
N MET A 287 -0.85 -2.73 -12.37
CA MET A 287 0.20 -2.75 -11.36
C MET A 287 -0.32 -3.49 -10.13
N THR A 288 -0.37 -4.82 -10.20
CA THR A 288 -0.81 -5.63 -9.05
C THR A 288 0.30 -5.75 -8.01
N ALA A 289 -0.06 -5.71 -6.73
CA ALA A 289 0.90 -5.81 -5.63
C ALA A 289 0.32 -6.55 -4.44
N ASN A 290 0.98 -7.63 -4.02
CA ASN A 290 0.70 -8.26 -2.74
C ASN A 290 1.39 -7.45 -1.62
N LEU A 291 0.58 -6.90 -0.69
CA LEU A 291 1.04 -6.09 0.44
C LEU A 291 1.23 -6.89 1.73
N ASN A 292 1.42 -8.20 1.65
CA ASN A 292 1.69 -9.01 2.82
C ASN A 292 2.94 -8.51 3.55
N VAL A 293 2.82 -8.40 4.86
CA VAL A 293 3.90 -8.17 5.81
C VAL A 293 3.98 -9.37 6.75
N THR A 294 5.10 -9.51 7.47
CA THR A 294 5.26 -10.58 8.44
C THR A 294 4.25 -10.42 9.56
N ASP A 295 3.50 -11.48 9.85
CA ASP A 295 2.61 -11.57 10.99
C ASP A 295 3.29 -12.36 12.10
N TYR A 296 3.38 -11.79 13.30
CA TYR A 296 3.97 -12.42 14.46
C TYR A 296 2.87 -12.95 15.38
N ASP A 297 3.02 -14.18 15.80
CA ASP A 297 2.06 -14.88 16.64
C ASP A 297 1.91 -14.20 18.01
N GLY A 298 0.85 -13.45 18.20
CA GLY A 298 0.55 -12.70 19.42
C GLY A 298 0.33 -13.55 20.67
N THR A 299 0.31 -14.87 20.56
CA THR A 299 0.16 -15.78 21.71
C THR A 299 1.50 -16.15 22.38
N LYS A 300 2.64 -15.83 21.76
CA LYS A 300 3.98 -16.26 22.22
C LYS A 300 4.61 -15.40 23.32
N TYR A 301 3.82 -14.78 24.16
CA TYR A 301 4.31 -14.15 25.38
C TYR A 301 4.23 -15.15 26.54
N TYR A 302 5.33 -15.33 27.26
CA TYR A 302 5.46 -16.26 28.39
C TYR A 302 6.11 -15.56 29.58
N MET A 303 5.73 -15.94 30.78
CA MET A 303 6.62 -15.80 31.94
C MET A 303 7.82 -16.73 31.73
N TRP A 304 8.98 -16.42 32.32
CA TRP A 304 10.18 -17.18 32.04
C TRP A 304 9.99 -18.69 32.25
N ASP A 305 10.17 -19.45 31.18
CA ASP A 305 10.08 -20.92 31.13
C ASP A 305 8.77 -21.50 31.68
N ALA A 306 7.66 -20.75 31.60
CA ALA A 306 6.32 -21.26 31.91
C ALA A 306 5.88 -22.36 30.93
N GLU A 307 5.04 -23.29 31.36
CA GLU A 307 4.52 -24.37 30.49
C GLU A 307 3.56 -23.82 29.43
N ASN A 308 2.73 -22.85 29.78
CA ASN A 308 1.75 -22.22 28.90
C ASN A 308 2.02 -20.73 28.73
N ASN A 309 1.51 -20.15 27.63
CA ASN A 309 1.65 -18.72 27.37
C ASN A 309 0.92 -17.87 28.43
N TYR A 310 1.29 -16.61 28.52
CA TYR A 310 0.82 -15.66 29.54
C TYR A 310 -0.72 -15.50 29.58
N TRP A 311 -1.41 -15.70 28.47
CA TRP A 311 -2.85 -15.55 28.35
C TRP A 311 -3.57 -16.86 27.97
N ASN A 312 -2.97 -18.03 28.24
CA ASN A 312 -3.47 -19.33 27.81
C ASN A 312 -4.95 -19.56 28.11
N GLY A 313 -5.71 -19.91 27.07
CA GLY A 313 -7.16 -20.06 27.11
C GLY A 313 -7.97 -18.76 26.97
N HIS A 314 -7.27 -17.61 27.00
CA HIS A 314 -7.86 -16.28 26.88
C HIS A 314 -7.03 -15.36 25.98
N GLU A 315 -6.37 -15.95 24.99
CA GLU A 315 -5.59 -15.24 23.97
C GLU A 315 -6.49 -14.29 23.18
N TRP A 316 -5.87 -13.32 22.54
CA TRP A 316 -6.53 -12.27 21.77
C TRP A 316 -7.54 -12.78 20.73
N ASN A 317 -7.32 -13.97 20.17
CA ASN A 317 -8.15 -14.62 19.15
C ASN A 317 -9.04 -15.75 19.72
N SER A 318 -9.10 -15.92 21.04
CA SER A 318 -9.96 -16.91 21.69
C SER A 318 -11.43 -16.44 21.73
N ALA A 319 -12.35 -17.35 22.09
CA ALA A 319 -13.77 -17.04 22.22
C ALA A 319 -14.08 -16.04 23.35
N ALA A 320 -13.21 -15.95 24.37
CA ALA A 320 -13.34 -15.04 25.52
C ALA A 320 -11.98 -14.41 25.85
N PRO A 321 -11.51 -13.45 25.03
CA PRO A 321 -10.17 -12.92 25.15
C PRO A 321 -10.04 -11.99 26.36
N TRP A 322 -8.90 -12.14 27.07
CA TRP A 322 -8.45 -11.20 28.11
C TRP A 322 -7.19 -10.46 27.70
N GLN A 323 -6.44 -11.01 26.75
CA GLN A 323 -5.17 -10.47 26.29
C GLN A 323 -5.35 -9.04 25.71
N PRO A 324 -4.73 -7.99 26.31
CA PRO A 324 -4.66 -6.67 25.70
C PRO A 324 -3.87 -6.70 24.39
N VAL A 325 -4.42 -6.09 23.35
CA VAL A 325 -3.80 -6.04 22.01
C VAL A 325 -3.28 -4.68 21.63
N LEU A 326 -3.61 -3.65 22.39
CA LEU A 326 -3.18 -2.27 22.14
C LEU A 326 -2.23 -1.80 23.23
N LYS A 327 -1.25 -0.99 22.83
CA LYS A 327 -0.32 -0.34 23.76
C LYS A 327 -1.10 0.38 24.88
N ASP A 328 -0.57 0.29 26.10
CA ASP A 328 -1.09 0.93 27.29
C ASP A 328 -2.52 0.48 27.68
N LYS A 329 -2.88 -0.76 27.33
CA LYS A 329 -4.07 -1.45 27.83
C LYS A 329 -3.71 -2.59 28.78
N ASP A 330 -4.60 -2.86 29.72
CA ASP A 330 -4.42 -3.88 30.74
C ASP A 330 -5.65 -4.75 30.92
N ASN A 331 -5.42 -5.89 31.57
CA ASN A 331 -6.47 -6.76 32.07
C ASN A 331 -6.01 -7.36 33.44
N SER A 332 -6.85 -7.24 34.45
CA SER A 332 -6.55 -7.72 35.80
C SER A 332 -6.52 -9.24 35.95
N ASN A 333 -6.98 -10.00 34.94
CA ASN A 333 -7.04 -11.46 34.92
C ASN A 333 -5.74 -12.10 34.38
N TYR A 334 -4.57 -11.60 34.77
CA TYR A 334 -3.26 -12.14 34.44
C TYR A 334 -2.83 -13.21 35.46
N PRO A 335 -1.86 -14.12 35.14
CA PRO A 335 -1.34 -15.14 36.06
C PRO A 335 -0.70 -14.51 37.31
N LYS A 336 -1.06 -14.99 38.50
CA LYS A 336 -0.66 -14.37 39.79
C LYS A 336 0.01 -15.32 40.78
N SER A 337 0.03 -16.60 40.51
CA SER A 337 0.56 -17.60 41.45
C SER A 337 1.14 -18.83 40.77
N GLY A 338 2.04 -19.51 41.46
CA GLY A 338 2.69 -20.74 40.99
C GLY A 338 1.77 -21.96 40.82
N SER A 339 0.50 -21.87 41.20
CA SER A 339 -0.51 -22.90 40.89
C SER A 339 -1.09 -22.75 39.48
N ASP A 340 -0.78 -21.67 38.79
CA ASP A 340 -1.18 -21.37 37.43
C ASP A 340 -0.12 -21.87 36.45
N SER A 341 -0.50 -22.71 35.47
CA SER A 341 0.44 -23.24 34.47
C SER A 341 1.05 -22.16 33.53
N CYS A 342 0.49 -20.93 33.53
CA CYS A 342 1.01 -19.77 32.87
C CYS A 342 2.08 -19.02 33.71
N TYR A 343 2.27 -19.44 34.98
CA TYR A 343 3.22 -18.82 35.88
C TYR A 343 4.63 -19.35 35.61
N TYR A 344 5.65 -18.54 35.88
CA TYR A 344 7.04 -18.90 35.60
C TYR A 344 7.48 -20.15 36.36
N ARG A 345 8.44 -20.89 35.78
CA ARG A 345 9.11 -21.97 36.46
C ARG A 345 10.10 -21.39 37.49
N SER A 346 9.89 -21.71 38.77
CA SER A 346 10.88 -21.41 39.81
C SER A 346 12.12 -22.28 39.64
N THR A 347 13.30 -21.66 39.73
CA THR A 347 14.57 -22.37 39.74
C THR A 347 14.97 -22.61 41.19
N GLU A 348 15.18 -23.86 41.57
CA GLU A 348 15.63 -24.21 42.90
C GLU A 348 17.16 -24.23 42.97
N GLY A 349 17.73 -23.41 43.87
CA GLY A 349 19.13 -23.53 44.21
C GLY A 349 20.08 -22.53 43.61
N ILE A 350 21.34 -22.64 44.06
CA ILE A 350 22.46 -21.83 43.61
C ILE A 350 23.11 -22.54 42.43
N GLY A 351 23.20 -21.88 41.29
CA GLY A 351 23.92 -22.41 40.15
C GLY A 351 23.24 -22.13 38.79
N ARG A 352 23.82 -22.66 37.75
CA ARG A 352 23.30 -22.59 36.39
C ARG A 352 22.05 -23.48 36.28
N ASP A 353 20.96 -22.92 35.88
CA ASP A 353 19.76 -23.64 35.50
C ASP A 353 19.36 -23.27 34.07
N ASP A 354 19.09 -24.27 33.24
CA ASP A 354 18.63 -24.11 31.89
C ASP A 354 17.11 -24.34 31.82
N ALA A 355 16.49 -23.64 30.90
CA ALA A 355 15.05 -23.76 30.67
C ALA A 355 14.63 -25.19 30.26
N LYS A 356 13.44 -25.61 30.69
CA LYS A 356 12.87 -26.95 30.45
C LYS A 356 11.66 -26.95 29.54
N TYR A 357 10.92 -25.86 29.50
CA TYR A 357 9.62 -25.73 28.81
C TYR A 357 9.68 -24.72 27.66
N SER A 358 8.98 -23.59 27.77
CA SER A 358 8.83 -22.61 26.70
C SER A 358 10.14 -21.97 26.24
N CYS A 359 11.10 -21.78 27.14
CA CYS A 359 12.36 -21.14 26.82
C CYS A 359 13.49 -22.11 26.40
N LYS A 360 13.25 -23.44 26.41
CA LYS A 360 14.29 -24.47 26.25
C LYS A 360 15.13 -24.37 24.97
N LYS A 361 14.53 -23.91 23.88
CA LYS A 361 15.20 -23.84 22.57
C LYS A 361 15.75 -22.46 22.24
N LEU A 362 15.59 -21.50 23.14
CA LEU A 362 16.04 -20.14 22.93
C LEU A 362 17.55 -20.03 23.03
N PRO A 363 18.15 -18.99 22.41
CA PRO A 363 19.55 -18.64 22.66
C PRO A 363 19.80 -18.46 24.16
N ASN A 364 20.93 -18.96 24.65
CA ASN A 364 21.34 -18.74 26.03
C ASN A 364 21.93 -17.33 26.26
N ALA A 365 22.21 -16.97 27.49
CA ALA A 365 22.74 -15.66 27.84
C ALA A 365 24.03 -15.28 27.09
N ASN A 366 24.92 -16.27 26.84
CA ASN A 366 26.16 -16.03 26.09
C ASN A 366 25.87 -15.71 24.62
N GLU A 367 24.99 -16.46 23.99
CA GLU A 367 24.57 -16.20 22.61
C GLU A 367 23.92 -14.83 22.45
N LEU A 368 23.03 -14.43 23.37
CA LEU A 368 22.45 -13.09 23.39
C LEU A 368 23.53 -12.00 23.52
N ALA A 369 24.55 -12.26 24.36
CA ALA A 369 25.69 -11.34 24.52
C ALA A 369 26.47 -11.15 23.21
N TRP A 370 26.66 -12.21 22.42
CA TRP A 370 27.25 -12.09 21.08
C TRP A 370 26.44 -11.28 20.12
N TYR A 371 25.10 -11.45 20.09
CA TYR A 371 24.25 -10.61 19.26
C TYR A 371 24.29 -9.14 19.68
N ALA A 372 24.23 -8.85 20.97
CA ALA A 372 24.29 -7.48 21.48
C ALA A 372 25.65 -6.80 21.22
N GLU A 373 26.77 -7.51 21.39
CA GLU A 373 28.11 -6.95 21.28
C GLU A 373 28.65 -6.91 19.85
N LYS A 374 28.37 -7.97 19.04
CA LYS A 374 28.95 -8.21 17.72
C LYS A 374 27.95 -8.35 16.59
N GLY A 375 26.66 -8.33 16.91
CA GLY A 375 25.57 -8.46 15.95
C GLY A 375 25.27 -7.21 15.12
N ASP A 376 26.06 -6.12 15.27
CA ASP A 376 25.83 -4.85 14.55
C ASP A 376 24.35 -4.43 14.61
N ALA A 377 23.84 -4.30 15.84
CA ALA A 377 22.44 -3.99 16.11
C ALA A 377 22.01 -2.68 15.44
N ARG A 378 20.95 -2.73 14.61
CA ARG A 378 20.44 -1.61 13.81
C ARG A 378 18.95 -1.44 13.99
N TRP A 379 18.53 -0.32 14.56
CA TRP A 379 17.10 -0.01 14.72
C TRP A 379 16.49 0.42 13.39
N ASP A 380 15.42 -0.25 12.98
CA ASP A 380 14.60 0.09 11.82
C ASP A 380 13.20 0.50 12.29
N GLY A 381 12.97 1.79 12.46
CA GLY A 381 11.69 2.34 12.90
C GLY A 381 10.60 2.35 11.83
N GLU A 382 10.96 2.09 10.57
CA GLU A 382 10.00 2.13 9.46
C GLU A 382 9.52 0.75 9.01
N ARG A 383 10.19 -0.33 9.43
CA ARG A 383 9.75 -1.68 9.08
C ARG A 383 8.43 -2.01 9.75
N ILE A 384 7.42 -2.24 8.93
CA ILE A 384 6.07 -2.63 9.36
C ILE A 384 5.94 -4.14 9.50
N TRP A 385 5.11 -4.55 10.44
CA TRP A 385 4.74 -5.93 10.74
C TRP A 385 3.38 -5.97 11.44
N THR A 386 2.78 -7.15 11.56
CA THR A 386 1.49 -7.33 12.22
C THR A 386 1.60 -8.31 13.38
N THR A 387 0.74 -8.13 14.36
CA THR A 387 0.45 -9.09 15.43
C THR A 387 -0.90 -8.75 16.05
N MET A 388 -1.57 -9.75 16.64
CA MET A 388 -2.84 -9.55 17.36
C MET A 388 -3.88 -8.74 16.57
N GLY A 389 -3.94 -8.95 15.24
CA GLY A 389 -4.91 -8.30 14.35
C GLY A 389 -4.63 -6.84 14.01
N HIS A 390 -3.46 -6.30 14.37
CA HIS A 390 -3.08 -4.90 14.17
C HIS A 390 -1.74 -4.71 13.48
N LEU A 391 -1.58 -3.54 12.83
CA LEU A 391 -0.33 -3.09 12.23
C LEU A 391 0.51 -2.36 13.27
N TYR A 392 1.79 -2.71 13.30
CA TYR A 392 2.84 -2.07 14.09
C TYR A 392 4.06 -1.78 13.23
N LYS A 393 5.05 -1.07 13.78
CA LYS A 393 6.34 -0.85 13.15
C LYS A 393 7.45 -0.72 14.18
N GLY A 394 8.70 -0.85 13.71
CA GLY A 394 9.89 -0.75 14.53
C GLY A 394 10.42 -2.11 14.99
N GLY A 395 11.73 -2.21 15.07
CA GLY A 395 12.45 -3.40 15.52
C GLY A 395 13.93 -3.30 15.22
N MET A 396 14.63 -4.38 15.50
CA MET A 396 16.08 -4.44 15.44
C MET A 396 16.56 -5.51 14.46
N TRP A 397 17.49 -5.11 13.61
CA TRP A 397 18.27 -6.03 12.80
C TRP A 397 19.52 -6.45 13.53
N PHE A 398 19.85 -7.74 13.46
CA PHE A 398 21.10 -8.31 13.96
C PHE A 398 21.74 -9.16 12.87
N LYS A 399 23.09 -9.15 12.82
CA LYS A 399 23.82 -10.15 12.04
C LYS A 399 23.48 -11.54 12.55
N ASN A 400 23.23 -12.46 11.63
CA ASN A 400 22.99 -13.85 11.99
C ASN A 400 24.26 -14.54 12.57
N LYS A 401 24.06 -15.61 13.31
CA LYS A 401 25.11 -16.39 13.99
C LYS A 401 26.21 -16.83 13.02
N ALA A 402 25.82 -17.30 11.84
CA ALA A 402 26.76 -17.75 10.82
C ALA A 402 27.70 -16.62 10.38
N PHE A 403 27.17 -15.41 10.22
CA PHE A 403 27.97 -14.27 9.81
C PHE A 403 28.87 -13.71 10.93
N ILE A 404 28.38 -13.71 12.18
CA ILE A 404 29.23 -13.36 13.33
C ILE A 404 30.42 -14.34 13.43
N LYS A 405 30.20 -15.64 13.23
CA LYS A 405 31.26 -16.67 13.24
C LYS A 405 32.35 -16.49 12.17
N LEU A 406 32.11 -15.75 11.11
CA LEU A 406 33.13 -15.47 10.10
C LEU A 406 34.23 -14.53 10.60
N THR A 407 33.92 -13.68 11.56
CA THR A 407 34.85 -12.64 12.05
C THR A 407 35.18 -12.75 13.53
N GLU A 408 34.38 -13.51 14.28
CA GLU A 408 34.45 -13.58 15.74
C GLU A 408 34.44 -15.04 16.24
N SER A 409 34.92 -15.27 17.44
CA SER A 409 34.93 -16.59 18.11
C SER A 409 33.59 -16.83 18.84
N PHE A 410 32.47 -16.76 18.11
CA PHE A 410 31.12 -16.98 18.68
C PHE A 410 31.05 -18.30 19.46
N SER A 411 30.59 -18.24 20.71
CA SER A 411 30.50 -19.39 21.60
C SER A 411 29.17 -19.40 22.37
N GLU A 412 28.63 -20.59 22.60
CA GLU A 412 27.52 -20.84 23.49
C GLU A 412 27.94 -20.97 24.96
N SER A 413 29.22 -21.17 25.19
CA SER A 413 29.78 -21.43 26.53
C SER A 413 30.34 -20.19 27.22
N TYR A 414 30.61 -19.11 26.48
CA TYR A 414 31.12 -17.84 27.02
C TYR A 414 30.71 -16.67 26.15
N GLY A 415 30.55 -15.51 26.79
CA GLY A 415 30.29 -14.25 26.12
C GLY A 415 31.49 -13.64 25.42
N PRO A 416 31.34 -12.58 24.63
CA PRO A 416 32.43 -11.93 23.91
C PRO A 416 33.41 -11.21 24.86
N GLY A 417 34.71 -11.20 24.49
CA GLY A 417 35.74 -10.45 25.20
C GLY A 417 35.99 -10.95 26.62
N PHE A 418 35.90 -10.04 27.61
CA PHE A 418 36.20 -10.32 29.01
C PHE A 418 35.02 -10.82 29.84
N TYR A 419 33.86 -11.01 29.25
CA TYR A 419 32.62 -11.34 30.00
C TYR A 419 32.66 -12.78 30.57
N GLY A 420 33.49 -13.68 30.03
CA GLY A 420 33.50 -15.08 30.45
C GLY A 420 32.13 -15.73 30.21
N ASP A 421 31.70 -16.63 31.08
CA ASP A 421 30.31 -17.15 31.03
C ASP A 421 29.37 -16.14 31.70
N MET A 422 28.48 -15.57 30.92
CA MET A 422 27.48 -14.58 31.37
C MET A 422 26.62 -15.10 32.53
N ARG A 423 26.37 -16.40 32.56
CA ARG A 423 25.58 -17.07 33.58
C ARG A 423 26.25 -17.12 34.95
N ASP A 424 27.59 -17.00 34.99
CA ASP A 424 28.39 -17.02 36.25
C ASP A 424 28.59 -15.64 36.85
N ASN A 425 28.66 -14.61 36.05
CA ASN A 425 29.26 -13.33 36.42
C ASN A 425 28.29 -12.14 36.49
N TRP A 426 26.96 -12.33 36.45
CA TRP A 426 25.98 -11.22 36.38
C TRP A 426 26.33 -10.22 35.27
N GLY A 427 26.84 -10.74 34.14
CA GLY A 427 27.26 -9.90 33.05
C GLY A 427 26.08 -9.16 32.47
N MET A 428 26.10 -7.82 32.54
CA MET A 428 25.19 -6.96 31.83
C MET A 428 25.92 -6.34 30.64
N ILE A 429 25.27 -6.37 29.47
CA ILE A 429 25.74 -5.70 28.27
C ILE A 429 24.74 -4.62 27.92
N SER A 430 25.25 -3.44 27.61
CA SER A 430 24.43 -2.37 27.02
C SER A 430 25.25 -1.64 25.98
N LYS A 431 24.70 -1.53 24.75
CA LYS A 431 25.36 -0.92 23.59
C LYS A 431 24.41 0.06 22.90
N SER A 432 24.98 1.10 22.34
CA SER A 432 24.27 1.95 21.39
C SER A 432 24.07 1.23 20.07
N VAL A 433 22.99 1.54 19.36
CA VAL A 433 22.61 0.89 18.09
C VAL A 433 22.75 1.84 16.91
N ALA A 434 23.05 1.29 15.73
CA ALA A 434 22.96 2.03 14.49
C ALA A 434 21.50 2.26 14.09
N GLN A 435 21.25 3.17 13.15
CA GLN A 435 19.91 3.47 12.64
C GLN A 435 19.75 2.98 11.19
N GLY A 436 18.54 2.57 10.84
CA GLY A 436 18.15 2.13 9.52
C GLY A 436 18.44 0.65 9.25
N ALA A 437 17.72 0.09 8.28
CA ALA A 437 17.90 -1.28 7.82
C ALA A 437 19.30 -1.51 7.24
N PRO A 438 19.84 -2.75 7.29
CA PRO A 438 21.03 -3.10 6.55
C PRO A 438 20.78 -2.96 5.04
N VAL A 439 21.79 -2.46 4.31
CA VAL A 439 21.66 -2.17 2.87
C VAL A 439 22.63 -3.02 2.04
N GLY A 440 22.29 -3.20 0.75
CA GLY A 440 23.14 -3.87 -0.24
C GLY A 440 23.24 -5.38 -0.06
N PHE A 441 24.32 -5.98 -0.58
CA PHE A 441 24.57 -7.43 -0.63
C PHE A 441 24.64 -8.12 0.75
N PHE A 442 24.64 -7.37 1.85
CA PHE A 442 24.73 -7.93 3.19
C PHE A 442 23.41 -8.03 3.92
N ALA A 443 22.30 -7.52 3.35
CA ALA A 443 20.99 -7.53 4.01
C ALA A 443 20.52 -8.96 4.37
N GLU A 444 20.81 -9.96 3.54
CA GLU A 444 20.52 -11.38 3.77
C GLU A 444 21.27 -12.01 4.93
N ARG A 445 22.31 -11.32 5.45
CA ARG A 445 23.12 -11.77 6.58
C ARG A 445 22.60 -11.27 7.93
N TYR A 446 21.44 -10.65 7.91
CA TYR A 446 20.76 -10.14 9.08
C TYR A 446 19.39 -10.79 9.24
N PHE A 447 18.98 -10.97 10.49
CA PHE A 447 17.61 -11.28 10.84
C PHE A 447 16.97 -10.09 11.59
N PHE A 448 15.66 -10.03 11.57
CA PHE A 448 14.90 -8.94 12.18
C PHE A 448 14.08 -9.43 13.37
N LEU A 449 14.17 -8.72 14.49
CA LEU A 449 13.34 -8.89 15.66
C LEU A 449 12.39 -7.68 15.80
N PRO A 450 11.07 -7.87 15.76
CA PRO A 450 10.10 -6.78 15.93
C PRO A 450 10.08 -6.25 17.37
N ALA A 451 9.72 -4.98 17.54
CA ALA A 451 9.53 -4.37 18.85
C ALA A 451 8.19 -4.78 19.46
N LEU A 452 8.08 -6.04 19.91
CA LEU A 452 6.82 -6.64 20.38
C LEU A 452 6.39 -6.20 21.78
N GLY A 453 7.21 -5.39 22.49
CA GLY A 453 6.88 -4.97 23.85
C GLY A 453 6.88 -6.11 24.85
N SER A 454 6.12 -5.95 25.93
CA SER A 454 6.06 -6.92 27.02
C SER A 454 4.74 -6.84 27.77
N TYR A 455 4.39 -7.91 28.50
CA TYR A 455 3.32 -7.88 29.50
C TYR A 455 3.93 -7.83 30.92
N SER A 456 3.43 -6.92 31.75
CA SER A 456 3.73 -6.91 33.18
C SER A 456 2.45 -6.56 33.95
N VAL A 457 2.13 -7.36 34.96
CA VAL A 457 0.90 -7.25 35.76
C VAL A 457 -0.38 -7.09 34.91
N GLY A 458 -0.41 -7.78 33.76
CA GLY A 458 -1.54 -7.77 32.81
C GLY A 458 -1.56 -6.59 31.84
N TYR A 459 -0.58 -5.70 31.87
CA TYR A 459 -0.48 -4.50 31.04
C TYR A 459 0.45 -4.72 29.86
N LEU A 460 0.06 -4.29 28.63
CA LEU A 460 0.88 -4.36 27.43
C LEU A 460 1.73 -3.07 27.31
N TYR A 461 3.02 -3.21 27.53
CA TYR A 461 3.97 -2.09 27.45
C TYR A 461 4.69 -2.02 26.11
N LYS A 462 4.91 -0.82 25.62
CA LYS A 462 5.91 -0.41 24.61
C LYS A 462 5.93 -1.24 23.30
N ILE A 463 4.83 -1.86 22.91
CA ILE A 463 4.73 -2.50 21.57
C ILE A 463 4.97 -1.44 20.49
N GLY A 464 5.84 -1.75 19.52
CA GLY A 464 6.33 -0.81 18.50
C GLY A 464 7.50 0.07 18.94
N GLU A 465 7.92 0.01 20.21
CA GLU A 465 8.98 0.86 20.78
C GLU A 465 10.13 0.07 21.37
N GLU A 466 9.86 -1.14 21.89
CA GLU A 466 10.82 -1.98 22.60
C GLU A 466 10.62 -3.45 22.25
N GLY A 467 11.70 -4.18 22.05
CA GLY A 467 11.68 -5.64 21.91
C GLY A 467 12.26 -6.29 23.16
N CYS A 468 11.50 -7.24 23.72
CA CYS A 468 11.87 -7.98 24.93
C CYS A 468 11.74 -9.48 24.69
N TYR A 469 12.86 -10.19 24.73
CA TYR A 469 12.95 -11.60 24.35
C TYR A 469 13.64 -12.43 25.43
N TRP A 470 13.00 -13.51 25.87
CA TRP A 470 13.59 -14.42 26.82
C TRP A 470 14.81 -15.19 26.26
N SER A 471 15.70 -15.60 27.14
CA SER A 471 16.74 -16.60 26.88
C SER A 471 16.40 -17.95 27.53
N SER A 472 17.16 -18.97 27.17
CA SER A 472 17.11 -20.27 27.85
C SER A 472 17.84 -20.31 29.21
N SER A 473 18.48 -19.21 29.63
CA SER A 473 19.26 -19.15 30.86
C SER A 473 18.50 -18.48 32.00
N ALA A 474 18.43 -19.12 33.15
CA ALA A 474 18.01 -18.51 34.40
C ALA A 474 19.01 -17.46 34.89
N GLY A 475 18.55 -16.49 35.66
CA GLY A 475 19.43 -15.53 36.35
C GLY A 475 20.26 -16.23 37.44
N ASN A 476 21.52 -15.88 37.55
CA ASN A 476 22.41 -16.47 38.53
C ASN A 476 22.00 -16.07 39.97
N ASN A 477 22.05 -17.01 40.90
CA ASN A 477 21.79 -16.84 42.34
C ASN A 477 20.42 -16.24 42.70
N ASN A 478 19.47 -16.17 41.75
CA ASN A 478 18.12 -15.72 42.02
C ASN A 478 17.11 -16.63 41.29
N SER A 479 16.35 -17.38 42.06
CA SER A 479 15.35 -18.35 41.57
C SER A 479 14.19 -17.72 40.78
N ASN A 480 14.08 -16.40 40.77
CA ASN A 480 12.94 -15.67 40.21
C ASN A 480 13.35 -14.69 39.11
N CYS A 481 14.49 -14.90 38.44
CA CYS A 481 14.96 -14.10 37.32
C CYS A 481 15.37 -14.96 36.12
N GLY A 482 15.11 -14.44 34.91
CA GLY A 482 15.60 -14.98 33.64
C GLY A 482 16.50 -13.98 32.92
N TYR A 483 17.46 -14.46 32.12
CA TYR A 483 18.19 -13.61 31.19
C TYR A 483 17.29 -13.25 29.98
N MET A 484 17.45 -12.04 29.48
CA MET A 484 16.72 -11.54 28.32
C MET A 484 17.54 -10.65 27.42
N LEU A 485 17.14 -10.54 26.16
CA LEU A 485 17.55 -9.51 25.22
C LEU A 485 16.50 -8.41 25.23
N GLU A 486 16.92 -7.17 25.46
CA GLU A 486 16.08 -6.00 25.34
C GLU A 486 16.69 -5.01 24.36
N PHE A 487 15.86 -4.36 23.55
CA PHE A 487 16.32 -3.29 22.67
C PHE A 487 15.23 -2.25 22.43
N ASN A 488 15.68 -1.04 22.11
CA ASN A 488 14.86 0.07 21.66
C ASN A 488 15.65 0.88 20.63
N LYS A 489 15.09 2.02 20.20
CA LYS A 489 15.73 2.85 19.16
C LYS A 489 17.15 3.37 19.50
N ASN A 490 17.58 3.30 20.75
CA ASN A 490 18.85 3.84 21.21
C ASN A 490 19.86 2.77 21.64
N THR A 491 19.37 1.68 22.23
CA THR A 491 20.22 0.68 22.90
C THR A 491 19.76 -0.75 22.63
N VAL A 492 20.71 -1.66 22.72
CA VAL A 492 20.49 -3.09 22.89
C VAL A 492 21.19 -3.53 24.17
N SER A 493 20.53 -4.37 24.97
CA SER A 493 21.08 -4.88 26.24
C SER A 493 20.77 -6.36 26.45
N VAL A 494 21.68 -7.02 27.16
CA VAL A 494 21.45 -8.34 27.77
C VAL A 494 21.50 -8.17 29.27
N ASN A 495 20.46 -8.60 29.96
CA ASN A 495 20.28 -8.36 31.38
C ASN A 495 19.43 -9.48 32.00
N THR A 496 19.23 -9.45 33.31
CA THR A 496 18.27 -10.29 34.04
C THR A 496 17.08 -9.46 34.49
N THR A 497 15.90 -10.07 34.45
CA THR A 497 14.66 -9.47 34.95
C THR A 497 13.81 -10.50 35.68
N GLY A 498 12.81 -10.04 36.44
CA GLY A 498 11.87 -10.92 37.12
C GLY A 498 11.18 -11.87 36.17
N SER A 499 11.09 -13.14 36.56
CA SER A 499 10.52 -14.22 35.72
C SER A 499 9.01 -14.08 35.52
N ASP A 500 8.33 -13.22 36.26
CA ASP A 500 6.88 -12.98 36.25
C ASP A 500 6.39 -12.01 35.16
N VAL A 501 7.31 -11.44 34.38
CA VAL A 501 6.97 -10.63 33.21
C VAL A 501 6.71 -11.51 31.98
N GLY A 502 5.80 -11.09 31.11
CA GLY A 502 5.49 -11.78 29.86
C GLY A 502 6.33 -11.24 28.71
N TYR A 503 7.44 -11.93 28.38
CA TYR A 503 8.29 -11.60 27.24
C TYR A 503 8.07 -12.56 26.08
N TYR A 504 8.46 -12.13 24.90
CA TYR A 504 8.25 -12.92 23.70
C TYR A 504 9.24 -14.09 23.62
N VAL A 505 8.72 -15.28 23.26
CA VAL A 505 9.49 -16.49 23.03
C VAL A 505 9.59 -16.75 21.54
N MET A 506 10.81 -16.65 21.00
CA MET A 506 11.10 -16.85 19.58
C MET A 506 12.50 -17.42 19.40
N GLU A 507 12.63 -18.50 18.64
CA GLU A 507 13.93 -18.99 18.19
C GLU A 507 14.50 -17.95 17.21
N PHE A 508 15.77 -17.59 17.34
CA PHE A 508 16.45 -16.66 16.45
C PHE A 508 17.09 -17.40 15.28
N GLU A 509 16.98 -16.84 14.06
CA GLU A 509 17.50 -17.34 12.77
C GLU A 509 16.69 -18.43 12.10
#